data_0e1b178a8153b6df22876a74f4df0a7a
#
_entry.id   0e1b178a8153b6df22876a74f4df0a7a
#
_cell.length_a   1.000
_cell.length_b   1.000
_cell.length_c   1.000
_cell.angle_alpha   90.00
_cell.angle_beta   90.00
_cell.angle_gamma   90.00
#
_symmetry.space_group_name_H-M   'P 1'
#
loop_
_entity.id
_entity.type
_entity.pdbx_description
1 polymer ?
#
loop_
_entity_poly.entity_id
_entity_poly.type
_entity_poly.pdbx_seq_one_letter_code
_entity_poly.pdbx_strand_id
1 'polypeptide(L)'
;MPRERRKFDRRSGVKDPSLIVIACEGEKTEQDYFNGISELCDELGSRLQLKVLPPREEGHSAPRHVLDQMDKYKKEFGIKVDDELCLVIDRDKQSWTEATISEVAQYCHAKQYILALSNPCFELWLLIHHYDVMSLDAEEKRNILRNKNGYMKSKLRDVVGQYNPSSINIHDFWGAPGVRIVVA
;
A
#
# COMPACT_ATOMS: atom_id res chain seq x y z
N MET A 1 8.14 -20.79 -29.27
CA MET A 1 6.81 -21.15 -28.74
C MET A 1 6.40 -20.06 -27.75
N PRO A 2 5.18 -19.51 -27.80
CA PRO A 2 4.74 -18.54 -26.81
C PRO A 2 4.68 -19.23 -25.45
N ARG A 3 5.30 -18.62 -24.44
CA ARG A 3 5.32 -19.13 -23.07
C ARG A 3 3.91 -18.95 -22.49
N GLU A 4 3.29 -20.06 -22.09
CA GLU A 4 1.98 -20.02 -21.45
C GLU A 4 2.05 -19.24 -20.13
N ARG A 5 1.14 -18.28 -19.94
CA ARG A 5 1.10 -17.48 -18.71
C ARG A 5 0.62 -18.35 -17.56
N ARG A 6 1.33 -18.31 -16.44
CA ARG A 6 0.87 -18.96 -15.21
C ARG A 6 -0.44 -18.29 -14.76
N LYS A 7 -1.39 -19.10 -14.32
CA LYS A 7 -2.63 -18.58 -13.72
C LYS A 7 -2.42 -18.43 -12.22
N PHE A 8 -2.93 -17.34 -11.67
CA PHE A 8 -3.02 -17.19 -10.22
C PHE A 8 -4.04 -18.22 -9.70
N ASP A 9 -3.66 -18.96 -8.65
CA ASP A 9 -4.55 -19.97 -8.06
C ASP A 9 -5.64 -19.27 -7.25
N ARG A 10 -6.85 -19.24 -7.81
CA ARG A 10 -8.03 -18.58 -7.23
C ARG A 10 -8.81 -19.60 -6.43
N ARG A 11 -9.35 -19.18 -5.30
CA ARG A 11 -10.21 -20.04 -4.46
C ARG A 11 -11.36 -20.60 -5.27
N SER A 12 -11.47 -21.95 -5.30
CA SER A 12 -12.57 -22.64 -5.99
C SER A 12 -13.86 -22.56 -5.15
N GLY A 13 -14.99 -22.33 -5.83
CA GLY A 13 -16.32 -22.44 -5.21
C GLY A 13 -17.04 -21.13 -4.89
N VAL A 14 -16.42 -19.97 -5.11
CA VAL A 14 -17.05 -18.65 -5.02
C VAL A 14 -17.08 -18.01 -6.40
N LYS A 15 -18.12 -17.25 -6.74
CA LYS A 15 -18.08 -16.35 -7.91
C LYS A 15 -16.74 -15.61 -7.86
N ASP A 16 -16.01 -15.72 -8.94
CA ASP A 16 -14.64 -15.26 -9.15
C ASP A 16 -14.27 -14.03 -8.29
N PRO A 17 -13.43 -14.17 -7.26
CA PRO A 17 -13.09 -13.05 -6.38
C PRO A 17 -12.33 -11.99 -7.18
N SER A 18 -12.62 -10.72 -6.91
CA SER A 18 -11.80 -9.62 -7.43
C SER A 18 -10.42 -9.71 -6.79
N LEU A 19 -9.37 -9.69 -7.61
CA LEU A 19 -7.98 -9.74 -7.17
C LEU A 19 -7.39 -8.34 -7.21
N ILE A 20 -6.85 -7.89 -6.06
CA ILE A 20 -6.01 -6.70 -5.99
C ILE A 20 -4.58 -7.15 -5.74
N VAL A 21 -3.68 -6.81 -6.64
CA VAL A 21 -2.23 -7.06 -6.50
C VAL A 21 -1.58 -5.78 -6.04
N ILE A 22 -0.84 -5.85 -4.94
CA ILE A 22 -0.19 -4.69 -4.32
C ILE A 22 1.32 -4.86 -4.38
N ALA A 23 2.01 -3.89 -4.95
CA ALA A 23 3.46 -3.75 -4.87
C ALA A 23 3.81 -2.53 -4.02
N CYS A 24 4.50 -2.74 -2.90
CA CYS A 24 4.90 -1.68 -1.98
C CYS A 24 6.33 -1.23 -2.24
N GLU A 25 6.63 0.05 -2.03
CA GLU A 25 8.01 0.53 -2.01
C GLU A 25 8.74 0.05 -0.76
N GLY A 26 8.10 0.16 0.40
CA GLY A 26 8.63 -0.28 1.68
C GLY A 26 8.71 -1.80 1.82
N GLU A 27 9.70 -2.23 2.60
CA GLU A 27 9.99 -3.65 2.79
C GLU A 27 9.23 -4.27 3.97
N LYS A 28 8.75 -3.45 4.91
CA LYS A 28 8.13 -3.92 6.16
C LYS A 28 6.78 -3.29 6.45
N THR A 29 6.74 -2.02 6.77
CA THR A 29 5.53 -1.31 7.26
C THR A 29 4.32 -1.51 6.37
N GLU A 30 4.46 -1.21 5.08
CA GLU A 30 3.40 -1.36 4.08
C GLU A 30 3.07 -2.83 3.83
N GLN A 31 4.10 -3.68 3.77
CA GLN A 31 3.96 -5.12 3.57
C GLN A 31 3.13 -5.74 4.71
N ASP A 32 3.50 -5.46 5.96
CA ASP A 32 2.81 -5.99 7.15
C ASP A 32 1.37 -5.50 7.20
N TYR A 33 1.13 -4.21 6.89
CA TYR A 33 -0.21 -3.64 6.87
C TYR A 33 -1.11 -4.34 5.84
N PHE A 34 -0.66 -4.45 4.59
CA PHE A 34 -1.50 -5.05 3.54
C PHE A 34 -1.62 -6.57 3.67
N ASN A 35 -0.62 -7.25 4.20
CA ASN A 35 -0.73 -8.68 4.55
C ASN A 35 -1.77 -8.88 5.65
N GLY A 36 -1.77 -8.03 6.69
CA GLY A 36 -2.79 -8.06 7.73
C GLY A 36 -4.20 -7.80 7.18
N ILE A 37 -4.37 -6.85 6.24
CA ILE A 37 -5.67 -6.66 5.54
C ILE A 37 -6.05 -7.91 4.76
N SER A 38 -5.10 -8.56 4.10
CA SER A 38 -5.36 -9.82 3.37
C SER A 38 -5.88 -10.92 4.30
N GLU A 39 -5.25 -11.07 5.47
CA GLU A 39 -5.68 -12.04 6.50
C GLU A 39 -7.09 -11.73 7.01
N LEU A 40 -7.39 -10.46 7.30
CA LEU A 40 -8.73 -10.02 7.70
C LEU A 40 -9.79 -10.28 6.62
N CYS A 41 -9.47 -10.03 5.34
CA CYS A 41 -10.37 -10.36 4.24
C CYS A 41 -10.68 -11.86 4.19
N ASP A 42 -9.69 -12.69 4.48
CA ASP A 42 -9.82 -14.13 4.52
C ASP A 42 -10.69 -14.60 5.68
N GLU A 43 -10.45 -14.06 6.87
CA GLU A 43 -11.23 -14.38 8.09
C GLU A 43 -12.71 -13.97 7.96
N LEU A 44 -12.97 -12.82 7.34
CA LEU A 44 -14.32 -12.31 7.12
C LEU A 44 -15.04 -12.98 5.94
N GLY A 45 -14.38 -13.90 5.22
CA GLY A 45 -14.95 -14.54 4.04
C GLY A 45 -15.22 -13.56 2.89
N SER A 46 -14.44 -12.51 2.79
CA SER A 46 -14.55 -11.49 1.74
C SER A 46 -14.39 -12.10 0.34
N ARG A 47 -15.09 -11.52 -0.63
CA ARG A 47 -14.88 -11.83 -2.05
C ARG A 47 -13.65 -11.15 -2.62
N LEU A 48 -13.06 -10.23 -1.87
CA LEU A 48 -11.83 -9.54 -2.24
C LEU A 48 -10.65 -10.42 -1.87
N GLN A 49 -9.74 -10.61 -2.83
CA GLN A 49 -8.47 -11.28 -2.60
C GLN A 49 -7.34 -10.29 -2.78
N LEU A 50 -6.57 -10.05 -1.72
CA LEU A 50 -5.36 -9.25 -1.81
C LEU A 50 -4.15 -10.15 -2.03
N LYS A 51 -3.31 -9.74 -2.96
CA LYS A 51 -1.99 -10.35 -3.18
C LYS A 51 -0.92 -9.29 -3.02
N VAL A 52 -0.24 -9.31 -1.89
CA VAL A 52 0.93 -8.45 -1.67
C VAL A 52 2.15 -9.12 -2.31
N LEU A 53 2.86 -8.38 -3.17
CA LEU A 53 4.09 -8.88 -3.77
C LEU A 53 5.21 -8.86 -2.74
N PRO A 54 6.09 -9.87 -2.71
CA PRO A 54 7.16 -9.94 -1.73
C PRO A 54 8.09 -8.73 -1.80
N PRO A 55 8.79 -8.39 -0.71
CA PRO A 55 9.81 -7.35 -0.75
C PRO A 55 10.84 -7.64 -1.85
N ARG A 56 11.40 -6.57 -2.41
CA ARG A 56 12.49 -6.69 -3.39
C ARG A 56 13.81 -6.99 -2.69
N GLU A 57 14.80 -7.44 -3.46
CA GLU A 57 16.16 -7.60 -2.97
C GLU A 57 16.75 -6.25 -2.51
N GLU A 58 17.62 -6.27 -1.51
CA GLU A 58 18.27 -5.07 -0.97
C GLU A 58 18.89 -4.20 -2.07
N GLY A 59 18.73 -2.88 -1.94
CA GLY A 59 19.25 -1.91 -2.89
C GLY A 59 18.32 -1.54 -4.06
N HIS A 60 17.14 -2.15 -4.17
CA HIS A 60 16.17 -1.88 -5.23
C HIS A 60 14.95 -1.08 -4.75
N SER A 61 15.17 -0.06 -3.92
CA SER A 61 14.10 0.81 -3.39
C SER A 61 13.65 1.91 -4.36
N ALA A 62 14.31 2.07 -5.52
CA ALA A 62 13.90 3.09 -6.47
C ALA A 62 12.50 2.82 -7.05
N PRO A 63 11.71 3.88 -7.33
CA PRO A 63 10.35 3.81 -7.86
C PRO A 63 10.19 2.92 -9.09
N ARG A 64 11.16 2.94 -9.98
CA ARG A 64 11.16 2.10 -11.18
C ARG A 64 11.17 0.61 -10.84
N HIS A 65 11.82 0.22 -9.76
CA HIS A 65 11.85 -1.20 -9.36
C HIS A 65 10.48 -1.71 -8.88
N VAL A 66 9.64 -0.84 -8.30
CA VAL A 66 8.25 -1.20 -7.95
C VAL A 66 7.43 -1.44 -9.23
N LEU A 67 7.60 -0.56 -10.22
CA LEU A 67 6.98 -0.73 -11.55
C LEU A 67 7.44 -2.00 -12.24
N ASP A 68 8.76 -2.25 -12.27
CA ASP A 68 9.34 -3.45 -12.89
C ASP A 68 8.84 -4.73 -12.22
N GLN A 69 8.67 -4.71 -10.90
CA GLN A 69 8.12 -5.83 -10.14
C GLN A 69 6.66 -6.11 -10.57
N MET A 70 5.83 -5.08 -10.66
CA MET A 70 4.45 -5.21 -11.11
C MET A 70 4.37 -5.69 -12.56
N ASP A 71 5.20 -5.14 -13.45
CA ASP A 71 5.27 -5.56 -14.85
C ASP A 71 5.70 -7.03 -14.99
N LYS A 72 6.67 -7.46 -14.19
CA LYS A 72 7.10 -8.86 -14.13
C LYS A 72 5.96 -9.75 -13.68
N TYR A 73 5.26 -9.37 -12.62
CA TYR A 73 4.10 -10.11 -12.13
C TYR A 73 3.01 -10.23 -13.21
N LYS A 74 2.61 -9.09 -13.80
CA LYS A 74 1.61 -9.05 -14.88
C LYS A 74 1.99 -9.91 -16.09
N LYS A 75 3.29 -9.97 -16.40
CA LYS A 75 3.82 -10.79 -17.51
C LYS A 75 3.81 -12.28 -17.19
N GLU A 76 4.06 -12.63 -15.93
CA GLU A 76 4.17 -14.03 -15.48
C GLU A 76 2.80 -14.65 -15.21
N PHE A 77 1.87 -13.88 -14.65
CA PHE A 77 0.54 -14.36 -14.25
C PHE A 77 -0.56 -13.82 -15.18
N GLY A 78 -1.62 -14.61 -15.34
CA GLY A 78 -2.82 -14.18 -16.06
C GLY A 78 -3.63 -13.20 -15.20
N ILE A 79 -3.75 -11.95 -15.65
CA ILE A 79 -4.52 -10.89 -15.01
C ILE A 79 -5.84 -10.75 -15.76
N LYS A 80 -6.97 -10.71 -15.05
CA LYS A 80 -8.30 -10.49 -15.61
C LYS A 80 -8.60 -9.00 -15.73
N VAL A 81 -9.66 -8.68 -16.45
CA VAL A 81 -10.10 -7.28 -16.64
C VAL A 81 -10.54 -6.64 -15.30
N ASP A 82 -11.12 -7.43 -14.41
CA ASP A 82 -11.61 -6.99 -13.11
C ASP A 82 -10.53 -7.02 -12.01
N ASP A 83 -9.31 -7.44 -12.32
CA ASP A 83 -8.20 -7.42 -11.38
C ASP A 83 -7.55 -6.04 -11.34
N GLU A 84 -7.22 -5.57 -10.14
CA GLU A 84 -6.56 -4.29 -9.93
C GLU A 84 -5.08 -4.47 -9.58
N LEU A 85 -4.23 -3.64 -10.15
CA LEU A 85 -2.80 -3.63 -9.92
C LEU A 85 -2.43 -2.29 -9.28
N CYS A 86 -2.04 -2.31 -8.00
CA CYS A 86 -1.80 -1.12 -7.20
C CYS A 86 -0.32 -1.00 -6.78
N LEU A 87 0.26 0.17 -7.01
CA LEU A 87 1.58 0.54 -6.51
C LEU A 87 1.41 1.46 -5.31
N VAL A 88 2.02 1.09 -4.18
CA VAL A 88 2.03 1.87 -2.95
C VAL A 88 3.42 2.43 -2.75
N ILE A 89 3.52 3.75 -2.73
CA ILE A 89 4.79 4.46 -2.80
C ILE A 89 4.77 5.62 -1.81
N ASP A 90 5.90 5.83 -1.12
CA ASP A 90 6.10 6.99 -0.26
C ASP A 90 6.76 8.14 -1.01
N ARG A 91 6.29 9.36 -0.77
CA ARG A 91 7.01 10.55 -1.22
C ARG A 91 8.16 10.86 -0.28
N ASP A 92 9.26 10.15 -0.39
CA ASP A 92 10.51 10.60 0.23
C ASP A 92 11.05 11.81 -0.55
N LYS A 93 11.00 13.00 0.09
CA LYS A 93 11.46 14.26 -0.51
C LYS A 93 12.94 14.24 -0.92
N GLN A 94 13.73 13.33 -0.37
CA GLN A 94 15.16 13.21 -0.70
C GLN A 94 15.38 12.35 -1.95
N SER A 95 14.50 11.38 -2.20
CA SER A 95 14.64 10.41 -3.28
C SER A 95 13.76 10.71 -4.49
N TRP A 96 12.65 11.46 -4.30
CA TRP A 96 11.64 11.66 -5.34
C TRP A 96 11.47 13.13 -5.72
N THR A 97 11.92 13.47 -6.92
CA THR A 97 11.60 14.76 -7.54
C THR A 97 10.15 14.76 -8.05
N GLU A 98 9.56 15.94 -8.23
CA GLU A 98 8.23 16.07 -8.85
C GLU A 98 8.20 15.46 -10.26
N ALA A 99 9.30 15.59 -11.00
CA ALA A 99 9.44 14.98 -12.31
C ALA A 99 9.36 13.45 -12.25
N THR A 100 10.07 12.83 -11.31
CA THR A 100 10.04 11.37 -11.12
C THR A 100 8.62 10.88 -10.74
N ILE A 101 7.93 11.59 -9.85
CA ILE A 101 6.54 11.26 -9.48
C ILE A 101 5.63 11.36 -10.70
N SER A 102 5.78 12.44 -11.50
CA SER A 102 5.00 12.63 -12.72
C SER A 102 5.23 11.52 -13.74
N GLU A 103 6.49 11.11 -13.95
CA GLU A 103 6.82 9.98 -14.84
C GLU A 103 6.16 8.68 -14.38
N VAL A 104 6.24 8.38 -13.08
CA VAL A 104 5.61 7.17 -12.51
C VAL A 104 4.10 7.22 -12.65
N ALA A 105 3.47 8.38 -12.38
CA ALA A 105 2.03 8.54 -12.53
C ALA A 105 1.57 8.36 -13.99
N GLN A 106 2.32 8.90 -14.95
CA GLN A 106 2.03 8.71 -16.38
C GLN A 106 2.19 7.24 -16.78
N TYR A 107 3.21 6.56 -16.27
CA TYR A 107 3.43 5.14 -16.53
C TYR A 107 2.31 4.29 -15.95
N CYS A 108 1.90 4.54 -14.71
CA CYS A 108 0.79 3.86 -14.08
C CYS A 108 -0.50 4.06 -14.88
N HIS A 109 -0.79 5.31 -15.27
CA HIS A 109 -1.97 5.62 -16.10
C HIS A 109 -1.95 4.87 -17.44
N ALA A 110 -0.83 4.87 -18.14
CA ALA A 110 -0.69 4.16 -19.43
C ALA A 110 -0.85 2.63 -19.30
N LYS A 111 -0.46 2.06 -18.15
CA LYS A 111 -0.56 0.63 -17.85
C LYS A 111 -1.87 0.23 -17.17
N GLN A 112 -2.71 1.19 -16.82
CA GLN A 112 -3.91 1.00 -16.00
C GLN A 112 -3.57 0.44 -14.59
N TYR A 113 -2.49 0.95 -13.99
CA TYR A 113 -2.13 0.68 -12.61
C TYR A 113 -2.67 1.80 -11.72
N ILE A 114 -3.14 1.43 -10.54
CA ILE A 114 -3.49 2.38 -9.47
C ILE A 114 -2.19 2.83 -8.80
N LEU A 115 -2.00 4.14 -8.68
CA LEU A 115 -0.90 4.70 -7.92
C LEU A 115 -1.43 5.25 -6.59
N ALA A 116 -1.04 4.63 -5.48
CA ALA A 116 -1.27 5.13 -4.13
C ALA A 116 0.01 5.79 -3.62
N LEU A 117 0.00 7.12 -3.56
CA LEU A 117 1.15 7.93 -3.13
C LEU A 117 0.92 8.51 -1.74
N SER A 118 1.73 8.11 -0.77
CA SER A 118 1.75 8.69 0.57
C SER A 118 2.64 9.94 0.62
N ASN A 119 2.15 11.02 1.18
CA ASN A 119 2.90 12.27 1.36
C ASN A 119 2.63 12.87 2.75
N PRO A 120 3.58 12.91 3.66
CA PRO A 120 5.01 12.67 3.47
C PRO A 120 5.45 11.20 3.51
N CYS A 121 4.69 10.29 4.11
CA CYS A 121 5.06 8.89 4.29
C CYS A 121 3.83 8.05 4.65
N PHE A 122 3.96 6.72 4.62
CA PHE A 122 2.89 5.76 4.87
C PHE A 122 2.29 5.88 6.29
N GLU A 123 3.08 6.33 7.26
CA GLU A 123 2.57 6.59 8.61
C GLU A 123 1.42 7.61 8.65
N LEU A 124 1.30 8.50 7.65
CA LEU A 124 0.11 9.37 7.53
C LEU A 124 -1.15 8.52 7.28
N TRP A 125 -1.06 7.54 6.41
CA TRP A 125 -2.15 6.59 6.17
C TRP A 125 -2.55 5.88 7.45
N LEU A 126 -1.60 5.39 8.22
CA LEU A 126 -1.86 4.74 9.51
C LEU A 126 -2.49 5.71 10.52
N LEU A 127 -2.05 6.96 10.54
CA LEU A 127 -2.56 7.97 11.48
C LEU A 127 -4.03 8.30 11.24
N ILE A 128 -4.49 8.38 9.99
CA ILE A 128 -5.88 8.71 9.67
C ILE A 128 -6.89 7.66 10.13
N HIS A 129 -6.44 6.46 10.51
CA HIS A 129 -7.30 5.45 11.14
C HIS A 129 -7.75 5.88 12.55
N HIS A 130 -6.96 6.73 13.21
CA HIS A 130 -7.20 7.15 14.58
C HIS A 130 -7.59 8.62 14.70
N TYR A 131 -7.22 9.43 13.71
CA TYR A 131 -7.39 10.88 13.74
C TYR A 131 -8.12 11.41 12.51
N ASP A 132 -9.06 12.32 12.77
CA ASP A 132 -9.51 13.22 11.72
C ASP A 132 -8.43 14.29 11.49
N VAL A 133 -7.54 14.04 10.54
CA VAL A 133 -6.45 14.96 10.18
C VAL A 133 -6.99 16.32 9.72
N MET A 134 -8.24 16.40 9.25
CA MET A 134 -8.84 17.68 8.84
C MET A 134 -9.16 18.56 10.03
N SER A 135 -9.46 17.98 11.19
CA SER A 135 -9.75 18.70 12.44
C SER A 135 -8.50 19.26 13.16
N LEU A 136 -7.31 18.80 12.76
CA LEU A 136 -6.05 19.27 13.35
C LEU A 136 -5.81 20.75 13.07
N ASP A 137 -5.14 21.43 13.99
CA ASP A 137 -4.77 22.83 13.81
C ASP A 137 -3.67 23.03 12.73
N ALA A 138 -3.42 24.28 12.38
CA ALA A 138 -2.48 24.61 11.31
C ALA A 138 -1.01 24.28 11.67
N GLU A 139 -0.66 24.23 12.95
CA GLU A 139 0.68 23.90 13.41
C GLU A 139 0.91 22.38 13.32
N GLU A 140 -0.02 21.58 13.80
CA GLU A 140 0.04 20.14 13.69
C GLU A 140 0.07 19.67 12.22
N LYS A 141 -0.77 20.25 11.36
CA LYS A 141 -0.72 20.02 9.91
C LYS A 141 0.64 20.31 9.30
N ARG A 142 1.26 21.43 9.68
CA ARG A 142 2.63 21.76 9.24
C ARG A 142 3.66 20.76 9.75
N ASN A 143 3.55 20.29 10.98
CA ASN A 143 4.47 19.30 11.56
C ASN A 143 4.35 17.94 10.86
N ILE A 144 3.13 17.51 10.54
CA ILE A 144 2.87 16.32 9.74
C ILE A 144 3.55 16.44 8.37
N LEU A 145 3.29 17.53 7.63
CA LEU A 145 3.84 17.74 6.28
C LEU A 145 5.38 17.84 6.27
N ARG A 146 5.97 18.37 7.33
CA ARG A 146 7.43 18.47 7.45
C ARG A 146 8.07 17.16 7.86
N ASN A 147 7.39 16.38 8.63
CA ASN A 147 7.84 15.09 9.20
C ASN A 147 9.28 15.12 9.76
N LYS A 148 9.68 16.25 10.37
CA LYS A 148 11.04 16.40 10.92
C LYS A 148 11.26 15.45 12.09
N ASN A 149 12.45 14.85 12.13
CA ASN A 149 12.89 13.97 13.22
C ASN A 149 11.93 12.78 13.48
N GLY A 150 11.27 12.29 12.44
CA GLY A 150 10.34 11.17 12.59
C GLY A 150 9.06 11.53 13.34
N TYR A 151 8.58 12.77 13.19
CA TYR A 151 7.36 13.28 13.87
C TYR A 151 6.18 12.32 13.73
N MET A 152 5.94 11.79 12.54
CA MET A 152 4.84 10.85 12.28
C MET A 152 4.95 9.56 13.09
N LYS A 153 6.16 8.99 13.17
CA LYS A 153 6.41 7.80 13.99
C LYS A 153 6.21 8.05 15.48
N SER A 154 6.60 9.25 15.97
CA SER A 154 6.33 9.64 17.35
C SER A 154 4.83 9.79 17.59
N LYS A 155 4.14 10.51 16.72
CA LYS A 155 2.69 10.72 16.82
C LYS A 155 1.91 9.38 16.82
N LEU A 156 2.30 8.42 15.99
CA LEU A 156 1.69 7.10 16.00
C LEU A 156 1.94 6.35 17.30
N ARG A 157 3.14 6.43 17.89
CA ARG A 157 3.40 5.81 19.21
C ARG A 157 2.51 6.38 20.29
N ASP A 158 2.27 7.70 20.27
CA ASP A 158 1.40 8.36 21.25
C ASP A 158 -0.06 7.88 21.12
N VAL A 159 -0.49 7.51 19.92
CA VAL A 159 -1.87 7.10 19.63
C VAL A 159 -2.09 5.61 19.83
N VAL A 160 -1.19 4.79 19.29
CA VAL A 160 -1.31 3.32 19.27
C VAL A 160 -0.62 2.70 20.51
N GLY A 161 0.22 3.45 21.20
CA GLY A 161 0.94 3.03 22.40
C GLY A 161 2.17 2.16 22.13
N GLN A 162 2.11 1.28 21.12
CA GLN A 162 3.20 0.33 20.79
C GLN A 162 3.49 0.28 19.28
N TYR A 163 3.46 1.41 18.61
CA TYR A 163 3.78 1.44 17.18
C TYR A 163 5.22 1.00 16.92
N ASN A 164 5.37 -0.10 16.20
CA ASN A 164 6.65 -0.60 15.71
C ASN A 164 6.62 -0.70 14.18
N PRO A 165 7.38 0.12 13.44
CA PRO A 165 7.39 0.10 11.98
C PRO A 165 7.92 -1.20 11.37
N SER A 166 8.55 -2.05 12.17
CA SER A 166 9.06 -3.36 11.72
C SER A 166 8.11 -4.52 12.03
N SER A 167 6.95 -4.24 12.63
CA SER A 167 5.95 -5.27 12.96
C SER A 167 4.62 -4.58 13.26
N ILE A 168 3.79 -4.43 12.22
CA ILE A 168 2.47 -3.81 12.34
C ILE A 168 1.44 -4.89 12.68
N ASN A 169 0.68 -4.64 13.74
CA ASN A 169 -0.53 -5.40 14.03
C ASN A 169 -1.72 -4.68 13.39
N ILE A 170 -2.37 -5.30 12.41
CA ILE A 170 -3.50 -4.69 11.72
C ILE A 170 -4.68 -4.39 12.65
N HIS A 171 -4.87 -5.14 13.71
CA HIS A 171 -5.95 -4.94 14.68
C HIS A 171 -5.82 -3.63 15.45
N ASP A 172 -4.63 -3.02 15.52
CA ASP A 172 -4.42 -1.70 16.10
C ASP A 172 -5.07 -0.59 15.24
N PHE A 173 -5.30 -0.87 13.97
CA PHE A 173 -5.84 0.06 12.98
C PHE A 173 -7.25 -0.30 12.53
N TRP A 174 -7.61 -1.59 12.54
CA TRP A 174 -8.92 -2.08 12.13
C TRP A 174 -9.94 -1.89 13.26
N GLY A 175 -11.02 -1.17 12.97
CA GLY A 175 -12.09 -0.91 13.96
C GLY A 175 -11.85 0.31 14.84
N ALA A 176 -10.76 1.05 14.64
CA ALA A 176 -10.57 2.34 15.28
C ALA A 176 -11.70 3.32 14.87
N PRO A 177 -12.19 4.20 15.77
CA PRO A 177 -13.42 4.97 15.58
C PRO A 177 -13.43 5.95 14.40
N GLY A 178 -12.32 6.11 13.69
CA GLY A 178 -12.16 7.04 12.57
C GLY A 178 -12.32 6.45 11.17
N VAL A 179 -12.37 5.13 11.00
CA VAL A 179 -12.36 4.50 9.67
C VAL A 179 -13.64 3.75 9.41
N ARG A 180 -14.46 4.29 8.50
CA ARG A 180 -15.43 3.49 7.75
C ARG A 180 -14.74 3.05 6.45
N ILE A 181 -14.20 1.84 6.43
CA ILE A 181 -13.86 1.22 5.15
C ILE A 181 -15.19 0.86 4.50
N VAL A 182 -15.61 1.66 3.55
CA VAL A 182 -16.72 1.31 2.66
C VAL A 182 -16.16 0.32 1.66
N VAL A 183 -16.33 -0.95 1.93
CA VAL A 183 -16.14 -1.99 0.91
C VAL A 183 -17.36 -1.88 0.00
N ALA A 184 -17.13 -1.32 -1.20
CA ALA A 184 -18.15 -1.25 -2.24
C ALA A 184 -18.33 -2.61 -2.93
#